data_211a59a84c45989d6191d8a3b621513a
#
_entry.id   211a59a84c45989d6191d8a3b621513a
#
_cell.length_a   1.000
_cell.length_b   1.000
_cell.length_c   1.000
_cell.angle_alpha   90.00
_cell.angle_beta   90.00
_cell.angle_gamma   90.00
#
_symmetry.space_group_name_H-M   'P 1'
#
loop_
_entity.id
_entity.type
_entity.pdbx_description
1 polymer ?
#
loop_
_entity_poly.entity_id
_entity_poly.type
_entity_poly.pdbx_seq_one_letter_code
_entity_poly.pdbx_strand_id
1 'polypeptide(L)'
;TYPANYQASQIIHAFSFSNPHIGFNLTIAGLTFLFGYLEYMYSFALVIKERSAPYPIWMHTFYFAHDSTGVVVFAIAAMQNHNFWLFWGASGALVVWNLFEVFNLYKAIYLERDAIWGSMYKDGHVPLKDAWLRVITQLCVMIGVVNLFRVFMNDPYMFKWFIFTNILMAIAPGMYWERRQTQVGASRGLAIVIILGTINSFI
;
A
#
# COMPACT_ATOMS: atom_id res chain seq x y z
N THR A 1 0.05 4.60 26.15
CA THR A 1 1.12 3.65 25.84
C THR A 1 0.54 2.56 24.97
N TYR A 2 0.97 2.45 23.73
CA TYR A 2 0.62 1.32 22.89
C TYR A 2 1.05 0.04 23.60
N PRO A 3 0.18 -0.98 23.72
CA PRO A 3 0.60 -2.25 24.28
C PRO A 3 1.78 -2.78 23.46
N ALA A 4 2.82 -3.24 24.14
CA ALA A 4 4.02 -3.75 23.48
C ALA A 4 3.67 -4.90 22.52
N ASN A 5 2.63 -5.68 22.85
CA ASN A 5 2.13 -6.79 22.06
C ASN A 5 0.60 -6.77 22.05
N TYR A 6 0.00 -6.76 20.86
CA TYR A 6 -1.41 -7.03 20.68
C TYR A 6 -1.61 -8.48 20.18
N GLN A 7 -2.76 -9.06 20.45
CA GLN A 7 -3.07 -10.46 20.15
C GLN A 7 -4.29 -10.57 19.22
N ALA A 8 -4.40 -11.68 18.49
CA ALA A 8 -5.57 -11.98 17.66
C ALA A 8 -6.89 -11.90 18.44
N SER A 9 -6.90 -12.34 19.70
CA SER A 9 -8.09 -12.29 20.56
C SER A 9 -8.62 -10.89 20.77
N GLN A 10 -7.76 -9.87 20.86
CA GLN A 10 -8.16 -8.47 20.99
C GLN A 10 -8.83 -7.97 19.70
N ILE A 11 -8.30 -8.35 18.55
CA ILE A 11 -8.86 -8.00 17.25
C ILE A 11 -10.22 -8.69 17.07
N ILE A 12 -10.29 -9.98 17.38
CA ILE A 12 -11.52 -10.77 17.31
C ILE A 12 -12.59 -10.17 18.23
N HIS A 13 -12.23 -9.81 19.47
CA HIS A 13 -13.14 -9.15 20.39
C HIS A 13 -13.63 -7.80 19.86
N ALA A 14 -12.71 -6.97 19.33
CA ALA A 14 -13.05 -5.65 18.79
C ALA A 14 -14.05 -5.74 17.61
N PHE A 15 -13.94 -6.76 16.78
CA PHE A 15 -14.78 -6.98 15.60
C PHE A 15 -15.79 -8.12 15.75
N SER A 16 -16.04 -8.59 16.97
CA SER A 16 -17.15 -9.50 17.26
C SER A 16 -18.48 -8.78 17.21
N PHE A 17 -19.51 -9.41 16.62
CA PHE A 17 -20.87 -8.85 16.61
C PHE A 17 -21.51 -8.71 18.01
N SER A 18 -20.92 -9.33 19.03
CA SER A 18 -21.31 -9.15 20.43
C SER A 18 -20.68 -7.91 21.08
N ASN A 19 -19.73 -7.24 20.44
CA ASN A 19 -19.10 -6.03 20.96
C ASN A 19 -20.05 -4.83 20.83
N PRO A 20 -20.36 -4.10 21.91
CA PRO A 20 -21.25 -2.92 21.83
C PRO A 20 -20.71 -1.80 20.93
N HIS A 21 -19.40 -1.75 20.68
CA HIS A 21 -18.75 -0.75 19.83
C HIS A 21 -18.52 -1.25 18.40
N ILE A 22 -19.06 -2.40 18.00
CA ILE A 22 -18.84 -2.99 16.68
C ILE A 22 -19.17 -2.03 15.53
N GLY A 23 -20.25 -1.25 15.66
CA GLY A 23 -20.64 -0.27 14.64
C GLY A 23 -19.58 0.81 14.42
N PHE A 24 -19.00 1.32 15.48
CA PHE A 24 -17.91 2.30 15.40
C PHE A 24 -16.65 1.68 14.76
N ASN A 25 -16.23 0.51 15.25
CA ASN A 25 -15.05 -0.18 14.75
C ASN A 25 -15.16 -0.51 13.24
N LEU A 26 -16.34 -0.98 12.81
CA LEU A 26 -16.61 -1.25 11.38
C LEU A 26 -16.62 0.02 10.55
N THR A 27 -17.13 1.13 11.10
CA THR A 27 -17.13 2.41 10.38
C THR A 27 -15.70 2.90 10.14
N ILE A 28 -14.85 2.90 11.17
CA ILE A 28 -13.45 3.33 11.03
C ILE A 28 -12.69 2.41 10.07
N ALA A 29 -12.81 1.09 10.24
CA ALA A 29 -12.18 0.14 9.31
C ALA A 29 -12.69 0.30 7.87
N GLY A 30 -14.01 0.46 7.70
CA GLY A 30 -14.61 0.69 6.38
C GLY A 30 -14.12 1.98 5.72
N LEU A 31 -13.99 3.07 6.49
CA LEU A 31 -13.42 4.34 5.99
C LEU A 31 -11.95 4.17 5.58
N THR A 32 -11.15 3.42 6.34
CA THR A 32 -9.75 3.13 5.99
C THR A 32 -9.66 2.44 4.63
N PHE A 33 -10.44 1.39 4.41
CA PHE A 33 -10.49 0.71 3.12
C PHE A 33 -11.02 1.62 2.01
N LEU A 34 -12.08 2.38 2.28
CA LEU A 34 -12.66 3.32 1.31
C LEU A 34 -11.62 4.35 0.82
N PHE A 35 -10.89 4.99 1.73
CA PHE A 35 -9.86 5.95 1.35
C PHE A 35 -8.74 5.28 0.57
N GLY A 36 -8.27 4.10 0.97
CA GLY A 36 -7.28 3.35 0.20
C GLY A 36 -7.75 3.02 -1.23
N TYR A 37 -8.99 2.57 -1.41
CA TYR A 37 -9.54 2.35 -2.75
C TYR A 37 -9.69 3.63 -3.55
N LEU A 38 -10.09 4.74 -2.95
CA LEU A 38 -10.16 6.04 -3.62
C LEU A 38 -8.77 6.51 -4.09
N GLU A 39 -7.73 6.30 -3.29
CA GLU A 39 -6.34 6.60 -3.69
C GLU A 39 -5.95 5.83 -4.95
N TYR A 40 -6.24 4.53 -5.02
CA TYR A 40 -5.99 3.71 -6.22
C TYR A 40 -6.85 4.16 -7.41
N MET A 41 -8.12 4.50 -7.21
CA MET A 41 -8.99 4.99 -8.29
C MET A 41 -8.47 6.31 -8.87
N TYR A 42 -8.05 7.27 -8.02
CA TYR A 42 -7.43 8.51 -8.46
C TYR A 42 -6.12 8.26 -9.20
N SER A 43 -5.26 7.39 -8.65
CA SER A 43 -4.00 6.99 -9.28
C SER A 43 -4.24 6.40 -10.67
N PHE A 44 -5.18 5.46 -10.78
CA PHE A 44 -5.53 4.82 -12.03
C PHE A 44 -6.07 5.82 -13.06
N ALA A 45 -6.95 6.74 -12.63
CA ALA A 45 -7.49 7.78 -13.49
C ALA A 45 -6.40 8.73 -14.03
N LEU A 46 -5.44 9.13 -13.17
CA LEU A 46 -4.30 9.96 -13.57
C LEU A 46 -3.39 9.24 -14.55
N VAL A 47 -3.09 7.98 -14.28
CA VAL A 47 -2.27 7.14 -15.16
C VAL A 47 -2.90 6.99 -16.55
N ILE A 48 -4.22 6.82 -16.64
CA ILE A 48 -4.91 6.69 -17.94
C ILE A 48 -5.02 8.03 -18.65
N LYS A 49 -5.43 9.10 -17.95
CA LYS A 49 -5.72 10.40 -18.56
C LYS A 49 -4.46 11.20 -18.87
N GLU A 50 -3.51 11.19 -17.95
CA GLU A 50 -2.33 12.06 -18.01
C GLU A 50 -1.06 11.29 -18.35
N ARG A 51 -1.15 9.95 -18.45
CA ARG A 51 -0.01 9.03 -18.71
C ARG A 51 1.14 9.23 -17.72
N SER A 52 0.82 9.62 -16.49
CA SER A 52 1.80 9.88 -15.45
C SER A 52 1.29 9.32 -14.12
N ALA A 53 2.09 8.47 -13.49
CA ALA A 53 1.78 7.91 -12.17
C ALA A 53 1.96 8.99 -11.09
N PRO A 54 1.04 9.08 -10.10
CA PRO A 54 1.16 10.03 -8.99
C PRO A 54 2.23 9.63 -7.98
N TYR A 55 2.68 8.38 -8.01
CA TYR A 55 3.64 7.79 -7.07
C TYR A 55 4.92 7.36 -7.78
N PRO A 56 6.09 7.45 -7.12
CA PRO A 56 7.34 6.92 -7.66
C PRO A 56 7.35 5.40 -7.62
N ILE A 57 8.12 4.78 -8.55
CA ILE A 57 8.16 3.32 -8.71
C ILE A 57 8.50 2.56 -7.42
N TRP A 58 9.35 3.13 -6.55
CA TRP A 58 9.70 2.48 -5.29
C TRP A 58 8.51 2.34 -4.33
N MET A 59 7.52 3.25 -4.38
CA MET A 59 6.29 3.09 -3.63
C MET A 59 5.47 1.90 -4.13
N HIS A 60 5.35 1.71 -5.44
CA HIS A 60 4.65 0.57 -6.02
C HIS A 60 5.30 -0.77 -5.63
N THR A 61 6.63 -0.86 -5.64
CA THR A 61 7.34 -2.06 -5.17
C THR A 61 7.19 -2.28 -3.67
N PHE A 62 7.18 -1.20 -2.88
CA PHE A 62 6.96 -1.26 -1.44
C PHE A 62 5.54 -1.71 -1.10
N TYR A 63 4.51 -1.09 -1.68
CA TYR A 63 3.11 -1.47 -1.42
C TYR A 63 2.81 -2.88 -1.91
N PHE A 64 3.33 -3.28 -3.07
CA PHE A 64 3.22 -4.67 -3.53
C PHE A 64 3.81 -5.66 -2.51
N ALA A 65 5.00 -5.38 -1.99
CA ALA A 65 5.65 -6.23 -0.98
C ALA A 65 4.87 -6.26 0.35
N HIS A 66 4.40 -5.09 0.80
CA HIS A 66 3.59 -4.94 2.00
C HIS A 66 2.28 -5.71 1.88
N ASP A 67 1.53 -5.47 0.83
CA ASP A 67 0.20 -6.06 0.64
C ASP A 67 0.28 -7.55 0.38
N SER A 68 1.27 -8.02 -0.40
CA SER A 68 1.53 -9.46 -0.59
C SER A 68 1.86 -10.16 0.72
N THR A 69 2.67 -9.53 1.58
CA THR A 69 2.95 -10.05 2.92
C THR A 69 1.67 -10.08 3.75
N GLY A 70 0.85 -9.03 3.69
CA GLY A 70 -0.42 -8.93 4.40
C GLY A 70 -1.44 -9.98 3.96
N VAL A 71 -1.54 -10.26 2.65
CA VAL A 71 -2.40 -11.35 2.12
C VAL A 71 -2.09 -12.67 2.83
N VAL A 72 -0.81 -13.03 2.90
CA VAL A 72 -0.37 -14.29 3.51
C VAL A 72 -0.60 -14.26 5.04
N VAL A 73 -0.23 -13.17 5.69
CA VAL A 73 -0.37 -13.02 7.15
C VAL A 73 -1.84 -13.12 7.57
N PHE A 74 -2.74 -12.43 6.89
CA PHE A 74 -4.17 -12.46 7.23
C PHE A 74 -4.83 -13.79 6.85
N ALA A 75 -4.43 -14.44 5.75
CA ALA A 75 -4.92 -15.77 5.43
C ALA A 75 -4.52 -16.80 6.50
N ILE A 76 -3.26 -16.77 6.96
CA ILE A 76 -2.79 -17.62 8.06
C ILE A 76 -3.55 -17.29 9.35
N ALA A 77 -3.71 -16.00 9.67
CA ALA A 77 -4.46 -15.57 10.85
C ALA A 77 -5.90 -16.07 10.82
N ALA A 78 -6.57 -16.02 9.67
CA ALA A 78 -7.93 -16.53 9.50
C ALA A 78 -7.98 -18.03 9.78
N MET A 79 -7.10 -18.82 9.18
CA MET A 79 -7.03 -20.28 9.39
C MET A 79 -6.75 -20.65 10.86
N GLN A 80 -5.89 -19.91 11.54
CA GLN A 80 -5.55 -20.13 12.96
C GLN A 80 -6.63 -19.69 13.93
N ASN A 81 -7.58 -18.82 13.51
CA ASN A 81 -8.61 -18.25 14.37
C ASN A 81 -10.02 -18.60 13.86
N HIS A 82 -10.30 -19.88 13.68
CA HIS A 82 -11.64 -20.41 13.32
C HIS A 82 -12.25 -19.74 12.09
N ASN A 83 -11.43 -19.38 11.10
CA ASN A 83 -11.84 -18.67 9.88
C ASN A 83 -12.54 -17.35 10.17
N PHE A 84 -12.06 -16.59 11.15
CA PHE A 84 -12.66 -15.31 11.49
C PHE A 84 -12.75 -14.39 10.27
N TRP A 85 -13.95 -13.92 10.00
CA TRP A 85 -14.33 -13.25 8.76
C TRP A 85 -13.49 -12.01 8.42
N LEU A 86 -13.09 -11.23 9.44
CA LEU A 86 -12.31 -10.00 9.26
C LEU A 86 -10.95 -10.29 8.60
N PHE A 87 -10.27 -11.35 9.03
CA PHE A 87 -8.96 -11.71 8.48
C PHE A 87 -9.08 -12.16 7.02
N TRP A 88 -10.12 -12.92 6.66
CA TRP A 88 -10.38 -13.25 5.26
C TRP A 88 -10.75 -12.02 4.44
N GLY A 89 -11.56 -11.11 4.98
CA GLY A 89 -11.92 -9.84 4.35
C GLY A 89 -10.70 -8.97 4.09
N ALA A 90 -9.82 -8.83 5.09
CA ALA A 90 -8.58 -8.07 4.95
C ALA A 90 -7.64 -8.70 3.90
N SER A 91 -7.44 -10.02 3.95
CA SER A 91 -6.63 -10.73 2.95
C SER A 91 -7.18 -10.50 1.53
N GLY A 92 -8.49 -10.65 1.33
CA GLY A 92 -9.13 -10.42 0.03
C GLY A 92 -9.01 -8.98 -0.47
N ALA A 93 -9.15 -7.99 0.42
CA ALA A 93 -8.98 -6.58 0.08
C ALA A 93 -7.55 -6.28 -0.39
N LEU A 94 -6.54 -6.85 0.28
CA LEU A 94 -5.14 -6.69 -0.12
C LEU A 94 -4.81 -7.38 -1.44
N VAL A 95 -5.49 -8.48 -1.79
CA VAL A 95 -5.37 -9.08 -3.13
C VAL A 95 -5.81 -8.07 -4.19
N VAL A 96 -6.92 -7.38 -3.97
CA VAL A 96 -7.39 -6.36 -4.93
C VAL A 96 -6.38 -5.22 -5.05
N TRP A 97 -5.82 -4.73 -3.95
CA TRP A 97 -4.76 -3.71 -3.99
C TRP A 97 -3.52 -4.19 -4.75
N ASN A 98 -3.09 -5.43 -4.54
CA ASN A 98 -1.98 -6.01 -5.32
C ASN A 98 -2.24 -6.02 -6.84
N LEU A 99 -3.48 -6.19 -7.29
CA LEU A 99 -3.79 -6.13 -8.73
C LEU A 99 -3.51 -4.73 -9.30
N PHE A 100 -3.78 -3.66 -8.55
CA PHE A 100 -3.41 -2.30 -8.95
C PHE A 100 -1.89 -2.13 -9.01
N GLU A 101 -1.16 -2.68 -8.04
CA GLU A 101 0.30 -2.61 -8.06
C GLU A 101 0.91 -3.40 -9.21
N VAL A 102 0.38 -4.59 -9.53
CA VAL A 102 0.79 -5.35 -10.73
C VAL A 102 0.61 -4.52 -12.00
N PHE A 103 -0.53 -3.80 -12.11
CA PHE A 103 -0.77 -2.91 -13.25
C PHE A 103 0.28 -1.78 -13.33
N ASN A 104 0.58 -1.12 -12.21
CA ASN A 104 1.57 -0.05 -12.14
C ASN A 104 2.98 -0.55 -12.45
N LEU A 105 3.37 -1.71 -11.92
CA LEU A 105 4.66 -2.33 -12.22
C LEU A 105 4.77 -2.76 -13.69
N TYR A 106 3.70 -3.30 -14.26
CA TYR A 106 3.64 -3.61 -15.70
C TYR A 106 3.88 -2.36 -16.54
N LYS A 107 3.18 -1.25 -16.23
CA LYS A 107 3.38 0.01 -16.94
C LYS A 107 4.82 0.53 -16.81
N ALA A 108 5.37 0.52 -15.61
CA ALA A 108 6.74 0.98 -15.37
C ALA A 108 7.75 0.20 -16.21
N ILE A 109 7.58 -1.13 -16.32
CA ILE A 109 8.50 -2.00 -17.08
C ILE A 109 8.32 -1.86 -18.58
N TYR A 110 7.07 -1.87 -19.05
CA TYR A 110 6.82 -2.00 -20.50
C TYR A 110 6.59 -0.67 -21.21
N LEU A 111 6.04 0.33 -20.52
CA LEU A 111 5.60 1.57 -21.15
C LEU A 111 6.41 2.80 -20.71
N GLU A 112 6.87 2.84 -19.45
CA GLU A 112 7.44 4.04 -18.83
C GLU A 112 8.92 3.90 -18.46
N ARG A 113 9.58 2.78 -18.75
CA ARG A 113 10.95 2.51 -18.31
C ARG A 113 11.95 3.58 -18.74
N ASP A 114 11.82 4.12 -19.94
CA ASP A 114 12.71 5.16 -20.45
C ASP A 114 12.48 6.50 -19.72
N ALA A 115 11.24 6.82 -19.40
CA ALA A 115 10.91 8.00 -18.59
C ALA A 115 11.39 7.88 -17.14
N ILE A 116 11.32 6.67 -16.56
CA ILE A 116 11.70 6.43 -15.16
C ILE A 116 13.22 6.32 -14.99
N TRP A 117 13.91 5.60 -15.87
CA TRP A 117 15.32 5.27 -15.71
C TRP A 117 16.23 5.72 -16.85
N GLY A 118 15.67 6.31 -17.92
CA GLY A 118 16.43 6.69 -19.11
C GLY A 118 17.59 7.64 -18.83
N SER A 119 17.45 8.53 -17.83
CA SER A 119 18.54 9.43 -17.41
C SER A 119 19.82 8.72 -16.94
N MET A 120 19.75 7.42 -16.66
CA MET A 120 20.91 6.59 -16.27
C MET A 120 21.61 5.96 -17.49
N TYR A 121 21.07 6.13 -18.69
CA TYR A 121 21.58 5.54 -19.94
C TYR A 121 21.98 6.65 -20.92
N LYS A 122 23.08 6.45 -21.64
CA LYS A 122 23.64 7.47 -22.54
C LYS A 122 22.70 7.88 -23.68
N ASP A 123 21.94 6.91 -24.19
CA ASP A 123 20.96 7.09 -25.27
C ASP A 123 19.53 7.33 -24.75
N GLY A 124 19.35 7.38 -23.45
CA GLY A 124 18.04 7.51 -22.82
C GLY A 124 17.15 6.29 -22.91
N HIS A 125 17.63 5.20 -23.55
CA HIS A 125 16.84 3.98 -23.75
C HIS A 125 17.23 2.89 -22.74
N VAL A 126 16.22 2.35 -22.06
CA VAL A 126 16.39 1.31 -21.02
C VAL A 126 16.06 -0.08 -21.62
N PRO A 127 17.01 -1.01 -21.66
CA PRO A 127 16.72 -2.38 -22.08
C PRO A 127 15.67 -3.03 -21.18
N LEU A 128 14.73 -3.77 -21.78
CA LEU A 128 13.64 -4.42 -21.04
C LEU A 128 14.17 -5.34 -19.91
N LYS A 129 15.28 -6.04 -20.18
CA LYS A 129 15.96 -6.89 -19.18
C LYS A 129 16.39 -6.10 -17.95
N ASP A 130 16.91 -4.90 -18.15
CA ASP A 130 17.39 -4.05 -17.07
C ASP A 130 16.22 -3.49 -16.25
N ALA A 131 15.11 -3.11 -16.90
CA ALA A 131 13.89 -2.72 -16.22
C ALA A 131 13.35 -3.84 -15.32
N TRP A 132 13.28 -5.07 -15.84
CA TRP A 132 12.90 -6.25 -15.05
C TRP A 132 13.84 -6.50 -13.88
N LEU A 133 15.15 -6.47 -14.12
CA LEU A 133 16.14 -6.69 -13.06
C LEU A 133 16.00 -5.66 -11.94
N ARG A 134 15.78 -4.37 -12.28
CA ARG A 134 15.57 -3.30 -11.29
C ARG A 134 14.34 -3.55 -10.45
N VAL A 135 13.20 -3.87 -11.08
CA VAL A 135 11.94 -4.10 -10.36
C VAL A 135 12.04 -5.35 -9.48
N ILE A 136 12.57 -6.47 -9.99
CA ILE A 136 12.72 -7.70 -9.21
C ILE A 136 13.66 -7.47 -8.01
N THR A 137 14.81 -6.83 -8.23
CA THR A 137 15.75 -6.53 -7.14
C THR A 137 15.08 -5.65 -6.09
N GLN A 138 14.36 -4.62 -6.51
CA GLN A 138 13.67 -3.72 -5.59
C GLN A 138 12.54 -4.44 -4.84
N LEU A 139 11.79 -5.32 -5.49
CA LEU A 139 10.78 -6.16 -4.82
C LEU A 139 11.40 -7.08 -3.77
N CYS A 140 12.50 -7.76 -4.09
CA CYS A 140 13.21 -8.61 -3.12
C CYS A 140 13.67 -7.80 -1.89
N VAL A 141 14.24 -6.61 -2.12
CA VAL A 141 14.64 -5.70 -1.04
C VAL A 141 13.43 -5.27 -0.21
N MET A 142 12.33 -4.86 -0.85
CA MET A 142 11.13 -4.39 -0.15
C MET A 142 10.44 -5.50 0.65
N ILE A 143 10.38 -6.73 0.13
CA ILE A 143 9.90 -7.90 0.89
C ILE A 143 10.78 -8.13 2.13
N GLY A 144 12.10 -8.02 1.97
CA GLY A 144 13.03 -8.11 3.09
C GLY A 144 12.79 -7.02 4.13
N VAL A 145 12.66 -5.77 3.70
CA VAL A 145 12.40 -4.61 4.58
C VAL A 145 11.07 -4.77 5.32
N VAL A 146 9.99 -5.09 4.63
CA VAL A 146 8.66 -5.26 5.25
C VAL A 146 8.70 -6.34 6.34
N ASN A 147 9.28 -7.50 6.05
CA ASN A 147 9.32 -8.60 7.01
C ASN A 147 10.30 -8.33 8.16
N LEU A 148 11.45 -7.71 7.91
CA LEU A 148 12.40 -7.32 8.94
C LEU A 148 11.75 -6.36 9.94
N PHE A 149 11.11 -5.29 9.45
CA PHE A 149 10.45 -4.32 10.32
C PHE A 149 9.22 -4.91 11.03
N ARG A 150 8.48 -5.83 10.38
CA ARG A 150 7.40 -6.57 11.05
C ARG A 150 7.89 -7.30 12.28
N VAL A 151 9.04 -7.97 12.18
CA VAL A 151 9.68 -8.64 13.32
C VAL A 151 10.21 -7.63 14.34
N PHE A 152 10.90 -6.60 13.88
CA PHE A 152 11.45 -5.54 14.74
C PHE A 152 10.39 -4.81 15.56
N MET A 153 9.27 -4.45 14.94
CA MET A 153 8.14 -3.80 15.61
C MET A 153 7.28 -4.76 16.45
N ASN A 154 7.56 -6.07 16.40
CA ASN A 154 6.70 -7.10 16.96
C ASN A 154 5.24 -6.91 16.52
N ASP A 155 5.03 -6.94 15.20
CA ASP A 155 3.76 -6.65 14.53
C ASP A 155 3.22 -7.89 13.79
N PRO A 156 2.68 -8.89 14.52
CA PRO A 156 2.32 -10.18 13.95
C PRO A 156 1.23 -10.08 12.87
N TYR A 157 0.33 -9.10 12.97
CA TYR A 157 -0.80 -8.90 12.06
C TYR A 157 -0.72 -7.60 11.25
N MET A 158 0.46 -6.96 11.20
CA MET A 158 0.74 -5.78 10.37
C MET A 158 -0.10 -4.53 10.69
N PHE A 159 -0.72 -4.42 11.87
CA PHE A 159 -1.51 -3.24 12.24
C PHE A 159 -0.65 -1.98 12.43
N LYS A 160 0.55 -2.13 13.00
CA LYS A 160 1.51 -1.01 13.10
C LYS A 160 2.01 -0.60 11.72
N TRP A 161 2.20 -1.59 10.82
CA TRP A 161 2.55 -1.34 9.44
C TRP A 161 1.48 -0.54 8.72
N PHE A 162 0.19 -0.84 8.88
CA PHE A 162 -0.88 -0.06 8.26
C PHE A 162 -0.86 1.40 8.66
N ILE A 163 -0.57 1.72 9.93
CA ILE A 163 -0.39 3.11 10.37
C ILE A 163 0.84 3.71 9.68
N PHE A 164 1.96 3.00 9.65
CA PHE A 164 3.18 3.47 9.03
C PHE A 164 3.06 3.70 7.51
N THR A 165 2.34 2.83 6.80
CA THR A 165 2.07 3.02 5.37
C THR A 165 1.28 4.29 5.09
N ASN A 166 0.34 4.67 5.96
CA ASN A 166 -0.40 5.93 5.83
C ASN A 166 0.47 7.15 6.07
N ILE A 167 1.45 7.09 6.99
CA ILE A 167 2.46 8.15 7.15
C ILE A 167 3.29 8.30 5.87
N LEU A 168 3.71 7.18 5.27
CA LEU A 168 4.45 7.17 4.02
C LEU A 168 3.63 7.77 2.88
N MET A 169 2.34 7.41 2.78
CA MET A 169 1.41 7.95 1.79
C MET A 169 1.19 9.45 1.97
N ALA A 170 1.17 9.96 3.21
CA ALA A 170 1.03 11.38 3.48
C ALA A 170 2.23 12.22 3.01
N ILE A 171 3.44 11.65 3.03
CA ILE A 171 4.68 12.39 2.80
C ILE A 171 5.23 12.20 1.39
N ALA A 172 5.35 10.95 0.94
CA ALA A 172 6.14 10.63 -0.25
C ALA A 172 5.54 11.16 -1.58
N PRO A 173 4.23 11.13 -1.82
CA PRO A 173 3.65 11.70 -3.03
C PRO A 173 3.88 13.20 -3.13
N GLY A 174 3.70 13.94 -2.03
CA GLY A 174 3.94 15.39 -2.00
C GLY A 174 5.37 15.74 -2.38
N MET A 175 6.34 15.06 -1.78
CA MET A 175 7.77 15.22 -2.13
C MET A 175 8.06 14.84 -3.59
N TYR A 176 7.39 13.83 -4.11
CA TYR A 176 7.55 13.40 -5.50
C TYR A 176 6.97 14.43 -6.47
N TRP A 177 5.80 14.99 -6.18
CA TRP A 177 5.17 16.04 -7.01
C TRP A 177 6.00 17.31 -7.01
N GLU A 178 6.52 17.73 -5.85
CA GLU A 178 7.41 18.89 -5.76
C GLU A 178 8.67 18.72 -6.64
N ARG A 179 9.31 17.57 -6.58
CA ARG A 179 10.53 17.30 -7.37
C ARG A 179 10.30 17.27 -8.87
N ARG A 180 9.12 16.89 -9.33
CA ARG A 180 8.82 16.81 -10.77
C ARG A 180 8.64 18.18 -11.42
N GLN A 181 8.40 19.24 -10.66
CA GLN A 181 8.15 20.60 -11.16
C GLN A 181 7.01 20.68 -12.19
N THR A 182 6.05 19.73 -12.14
CA THR A 182 4.87 19.66 -13.00
C THR A 182 3.66 19.18 -12.22
N GLN A 183 2.49 19.66 -12.59
CA GLN A 183 1.21 19.21 -12.03
C GLN A 183 0.66 17.93 -12.70
N VAL A 184 1.26 17.50 -13.81
CA VAL A 184 0.87 16.27 -14.51
C VAL A 184 1.09 15.08 -13.59
N GLY A 185 0.06 14.25 -13.41
CA GLY A 185 0.04 13.13 -12.46
C GLY A 185 -0.15 13.55 -11.00
N ALA A 186 -0.54 14.80 -10.71
CA ALA A 186 -0.93 15.27 -9.40
C ALA A 186 -2.41 15.71 -9.41
N SER A 187 -3.12 15.48 -8.31
CA SER A 187 -4.53 15.86 -8.19
C SER A 187 -4.84 16.38 -6.80
N ARG A 188 -5.57 17.52 -6.73
CA ARG A 188 -6.08 18.05 -5.46
C ARG A 188 -7.02 17.05 -4.77
N GLY A 189 -7.86 16.36 -5.56
CA GLY A 189 -8.75 15.32 -5.04
C GLY A 189 -7.97 14.18 -4.39
N LEU A 190 -6.91 13.70 -5.04
CA LEU A 190 -6.02 12.69 -4.47
C LEU A 190 -5.36 13.17 -3.18
N ALA A 191 -4.86 14.40 -3.14
CA ALA A 191 -4.26 14.98 -1.94
C ALA A 191 -5.25 15.02 -0.76
N ILE A 192 -6.51 15.40 -1.01
CA ILE A 192 -7.57 15.42 0.02
C ILE A 192 -7.84 14.00 0.52
N VAL A 193 -7.96 13.02 -0.37
CA VAL A 193 -8.20 11.62 0.01
C VAL A 193 -7.06 11.07 0.86
N ILE A 194 -5.80 11.35 0.49
CA ILE A 194 -4.61 10.96 1.27
C ILE A 194 -4.67 11.57 2.68
N ILE A 195 -4.99 12.87 2.80
CA ILE A 195 -5.09 13.54 4.10
C ILE A 195 -6.19 12.89 4.96
N LEU A 196 -7.37 12.67 4.40
CA LEU A 196 -8.49 12.07 5.13
C LEU A 196 -8.19 10.62 5.53
N GLY A 197 -7.60 9.83 4.65
CA GLY A 197 -7.16 8.46 4.94
C GLY A 197 -6.12 8.42 6.05
N THR A 198 -5.13 9.32 5.97
CA THR A 198 -4.10 9.44 7.01
C THR A 198 -4.71 9.80 8.37
N ILE A 199 -5.57 10.82 8.44
CA ILE A 199 -6.24 11.21 9.70
C ILE A 199 -7.04 10.03 10.26
N ASN A 200 -7.82 9.34 9.42
CA ASN A 200 -8.62 8.20 9.84
C ASN A 200 -7.78 7.05 10.42
N SER A 201 -6.54 6.89 9.99
CA SER A 201 -5.64 5.82 10.47
C SER A 201 -5.12 6.04 11.90
N PHE A 202 -5.34 7.24 12.47
CA PHE A 202 -4.95 7.59 13.84
C PHE A 202 -6.14 7.63 14.83
N ILE A 203 -7.34 7.27 14.40
CA ILE A 203 -8.54 7.16 15.24
C ILE A 203 -8.70 5.74 15.75
#